data_4806812e8d399e7578da3d6b927d039a
#
_entry.id   4806812e8d399e7578da3d6b927d039a
#
_cell.length_a   1.000
_cell.length_b   1.000
_cell.length_c   1.000
_cell.angle_alpha   90.00
_cell.angle_beta   90.00
_cell.angle_gamma   90.00
#
_symmetry.space_group_name_H-M   'P 1'
#
loop_
_entity.id
_entity.type
_entity.pdbx_description
1 polymer ?
#
loop_
_entity_poly.entity_id
_entity_poly.type
_entity_poly.pdbx_seq_one_letter_code
_entity_poly.pdbx_strand_id
1 'polypeptide(L)'
;MVLSLILTCILCATPATAKAAEEETTERVVRVGSFEDTFNYVNEKGVRKGYGYELLETLSGYTGWKFEYVTCDWSNCFEKLINGEFDIMGDISYTEERAK
;
A
#
# COMPACT_ATOMS: atom_id res chain seq x y z
N MET A 1 13.60 -20.33 -51.97
CA MET A 1 12.54 -19.34 -52.12
C MET A 1 11.39 -19.49 -51.13
N VAL A 2 11.02 -20.67 -50.78
CA VAL A 2 9.92 -20.93 -49.85
C VAL A 2 10.34 -20.79 -48.40
N LEU A 3 11.61 -20.81 -48.07
CA LEU A 3 12.16 -20.73 -46.73
C LEU A 3 12.09 -19.32 -46.09
N SER A 4 12.01 -18.26 -46.88
CA SER A 4 11.99 -16.91 -46.35
C SER A 4 10.61 -16.47 -45.83
N LEU A 5 9.56 -17.15 -46.24
CA LEU A 5 8.20 -16.84 -45.85
C LEU A 5 7.80 -17.41 -44.49
N ILE A 6 8.47 -18.44 -44.03
CA ILE A 6 8.19 -19.10 -42.75
C ILE A 6 8.83 -18.35 -41.57
N LEU A 7 9.89 -17.60 -41.83
CA LEU A 7 10.61 -16.87 -40.79
C LEU A 7 9.86 -15.64 -40.29
N THR A 8 8.95 -15.09 -41.09
CA THR A 8 8.24 -13.87 -40.74
C THR A 8 7.07 -14.06 -39.80
N CYS A 9 6.51 -15.25 -39.73
CA CYS A 9 5.37 -15.55 -38.87
C CYS A 9 5.73 -15.80 -37.39
N ILE A 10 6.96 -16.18 -37.13
CA ILE A 10 7.41 -16.54 -35.79
C ILE A 10 7.75 -15.33 -34.93
N LEU A 11 8.07 -14.21 -35.55
CA LEU A 11 8.48 -13.01 -34.88
C LEU A 11 7.34 -12.13 -34.32
N CYS A 12 6.11 -12.36 -34.73
CA CYS A 12 4.98 -11.53 -34.31
C CYS A 12 4.22 -11.99 -33.08
N ALA A 13 4.48 -13.22 -32.59
CA ALA A 13 3.65 -13.81 -31.54
C ALA A 13 4.18 -13.65 -30.10
N THR A 14 5.45 -13.29 -29.90
CA THR A 14 6.08 -13.39 -28.58
C THR A 14 6.26 -12.08 -27.79
N PRO A 15 6.29 -10.86 -28.34
CA PRO A 15 6.56 -9.69 -27.50
C PRO A 15 5.38 -9.08 -26.80
N ALA A 16 4.15 -9.38 -27.22
CA ALA A 16 2.96 -8.69 -26.68
C ALA A 16 2.49 -9.26 -25.34
N THR A 17 2.74 -10.53 -25.04
CA THR A 17 2.29 -11.18 -23.80
C THR A 17 3.19 -10.86 -22.60
N ALA A 18 4.45 -10.58 -22.80
CA ALA A 18 5.38 -10.29 -21.72
C ALA A 18 5.18 -8.89 -21.10
N LYS A 19 4.73 -7.90 -21.87
CA LYS A 19 4.49 -6.54 -21.38
C LYS A 19 3.24 -6.41 -20.54
N ALA A 20 2.21 -7.16 -20.82
CA ALA A 20 0.97 -7.11 -20.05
C ALA A 20 1.13 -7.69 -18.64
N ALA A 21 2.01 -8.67 -18.44
CA ALA A 21 2.27 -9.27 -17.14
C ALA A 21 3.10 -8.36 -16.22
N GLU A 22 3.96 -7.49 -16.76
CA GLU A 22 4.77 -6.57 -15.97
C GLU A 22 3.98 -5.39 -15.41
N GLU A 23 2.91 -4.98 -16.06
CA GLU A 23 2.06 -3.87 -15.62
C GLU A 23 1.18 -4.22 -14.43
N GLU A 24 0.90 -5.51 -14.18
CA GLU A 24 0.09 -5.98 -13.05
C GLU A 24 0.83 -6.00 -11.72
N THR A 25 2.15 -5.82 -11.73
CA THR A 25 2.98 -5.88 -10.52
C THR A 25 3.32 -4.52 -9.92
N THR A 26 2.62 -3.47 -10.31
CA THR A 26 2.87 -2.12 -9.78
C THR A 26 2.47 -2.05 -8.31
N GLU A 27 3.43 -1.76 -7.46
CA GLU A 27 3.25 -1.63 -6.03
C GLU A 27 2.39 -0.42 -5.69
N ARG A 28 1.34 -0.63 -4.89
CA ARG A 28 0.49 0.46 -4.43
C ARG A 28 0.98 0.97 -3.08
N VAL A 29 1.20 2.26 -2.99
CA VAL A 29 1.55 2.94 -1.75
C VAL A 29 0.29 3.46 -1.08
N VAL A 30 0.11 3.09 0.20
CA VAL A 30 -1.00 3.54 1.04
C VAL A 30 -0.42 4.33 2.22
N ARG A 31 -0.83 5.56 2.37
CA ARG A 31 -0.37 6.43 3.47
C ARG A 31 -1.22 6.21 4.70
N VAL A 32 -0.56 5.99 5.83
CA VAL A 32 -1.21 5.69 7.12
C VAL A 32 -0.94 6.82 8.09
N GLY A 33 -2.00 7.41 8.62
CA GLY A 33 -1.89 8.39 9.70
C GLY A 33 -1.49 7.68 11.00
N SER A 34 -0.40 8.12 11.59
CA SER A 34 0.18 7.50 12.78
C SER A 34 0.33 8.52 13.90
N PHE A 35 -0.37 8.28 15.00
CA PHE A 35 -0.12 8.93 16.27
C PHE A 35 0.46 7.90 17.23
N GLU A 36 1.38 8.31 18.08
CA GLU A 36 2.04 7.37 18.97
C GLU A 36 1.11 6.89 20.08
N ASP A 37 0.91 5.58 20.14
CA ASP A 37 0.17 4.91 21.21
C ASP A 37 0.77 3.51 21.45
N THR A 38 0.13 2.70 22.26
CA THR A 38 0.59 1.34 22.57
C THR A 38 0.41 0.34 21.42
N PHE A 39 -0.42 0.68 20.44
CA PHE A 39 -0.72 -0.19 19.31
C PHE A 39 0.17 0.05 18.10
N ASN A 40 0.75 1.25 18.00
CA ASN A 40 1.63 1.62 16.90
C ASN A 40 2.58 2.72 17.38
N TYR A 41 3.83 2.35 17.58
CA TYR A 41 4.84 3.26 18.12
C TYR A 41 6.23 2.95 17.57
N VAL A 42 7.12 3.90 17.69
CA VAL A 42 8.54 3.73 17.35
C VAL A 42 9.33 3.59 18.66
N ASN A 43 10.11 2.52 18.78
CA ASN A 43 10.87 2.26 19.99
C ASN A 43 12.17 3.11 20.04
N GLU A 44 12.94 2.95 21.11
CA GLU A 44 14.20 3.70 21.33
C GLU A 44 15.24 3.48 20.21
N LYS A 45 15.17 2.35 19.53
CA LYS A 45 16.08 2.01 18.42
C LYS A 45 15.59 2.54 17.07
N GLY A 46 14.49 3.27 17.03
CA GLY A 46 13.88 3.75 15.80
C GLY A 46 13.10 2.70 15.02
N VAL A 47 12.74 1.58 15.65
CA VAL A 47 12.01 0.48 15.02
C VAL A 47 10.53 0.60 15.37
N ARG A 48 9.67 0.52 14.38
CA ARG A 48 8.22 0.55 14.58
C ARG A 48 7.74 -0.78 15.16
N LYS A 49 6.85 -0.71 16.13
CA LYS A 49 6.32 -1.83 16.89
C LYS A 49 4.84 -1.62 17.19
N GLY A 50 4.20 -2.68 17.66
CA GLY A 50 2.83 -2.66 18.15
C GLY A 50 1.89 -3.52 17.33
N TYR A 51 0.74 -3.85 17.92
CA TYR A 51 -0.27 -4.70 17.30
C TYR A 51 -0.84 -4.10 16.01
N GLY A 52 -1.13 -2.81 16.03
CA GLY A 52 -1.63 -2.11 14.83
C GLY A 52 -0.63 -2.12 13.70
N TYR A 53 0.64 -1.94 14.00
CA TYR A 53 1.71 -2.05 13.02
C TYR A 53 1.79 -3.47 12.43
N GLU A 54 1.79 -4.49 13.28
CA GLU A 54 1.87 -5.87 12.83
C GLU A 54 0.67 -6.28 11.96
N LEU A 55 -0.51 -5.76 12.28
CA LEU A 55 -1.70 -5.98 11.46
C LEU A 55 -1.52 -5.41 10.04
N LEU A 56 -1.01 -4.20 9.94
CA LEU A 56 -0.76 -3.56 8.64
C LEU A 56 0.31 -4.31 7.84
N GLU A 57 1.36 -4.76 8.49
CA GLU A 57 2.40 -5.58 7.84
C GLU A 57 1.83 -6.91 7.33
N THR A 58 0.92 -7.52 8.07
CA THR A 58 0.22 -8.72 7.63
C THR A 58 -0.64 -8.43 6.40
N LEU A 59 -1.38 -7.34 6.41
CA LEU A 59 -2.15 -6.89 5.25
C LEU A 59 -1.27 -6.62 4.03
N SER A 60 -0.10 -6.05 4.25
CA SER A 60 0.88 -5.85 3.17
C SER A 60 1.24 -7.17 2.49
N GLY A 61 1.42 -8.23 3.27
CA GLY A 61 1.71 -9.57 2.72
C GLY A 61 0.60 -10.12 1.85
N TYR A 62 -0.66 -9.82 2.15
CA TYR A 62 -1.81 -10.27 1.37
C TYR A 62 -2.12 -9.40 0.16
N THR A 63 -1.96 -8.10 0.30
CA THR A 63 -2.38 -7.13 -0.72
C THR A 63 -1.27 -6.72 -1.68
N GLY A 64 -0.03 -6.85 -1.25
CA GLY A 64 1.12 -6.28 -1.96
C GLY A 64 1.23 -4.76 -1.78
N TRP A 65 0.40 -4.15 -0.95
CA TRP A 65 0.47 -2.72 -0.68
C TRP A 65 1.67 -2.39 0.20
N LYS A 66 2.25 -1.25 -0.05
CA LYS A 66 3.30 -0.68 0.79
C LYS A 66 2.72 0.43 1.64
N PHE A 67 2.88 0.34 2.94
CA PHE A 67 2.39 1.36 3.86
C PHE A 67 3.47 2.38 4.18
N GLU A 68 3.12 3.66 4.05
CA GLU A 68 3.95 4.78 4.48
C GLU A 68 3.27 5.48 5.66
N TYR A 69 4.00 5.71 6.74
CA TYR A 69 3.46 6.30 7.95
C TYR A 69 3.65 7.80 7.97
N VAL A 70 2.54 8.52 8.12
CA VAL A 70 2.52 9.99 8.22
C VAL A 70 2.18 10.36 9.67
N THR A 71 3.11 11.01 10.35
CA THR A 71 2.92 11.39 11.75
C THR A 71 1.83 12.45 11.90
N CYS A 72 0.95 12.25 12.87
CA CYS A 72 -0.07 13.22 13.24
C CYS A 72 -0.27 13.20 14.76
N ASP A 73 -0.89 14.24 15.30
CA ASP A 73 -1.32 14.29 16.69
C ASP A 73 -2.77 13.84 16.80
N TRP A 74 -3.14 13.23 17.91
CA TRP A 74 -4.52 12.77 18.11
C TRP A 74 -5.54 13.89 17.85
N SER A 75 -5.20 15.12 18.23
CA SER A 75 -6.07 16.28 18.04
C SER A 75 -6.32 16.66 16.57
N ASN A 76 -5.43 16.31 15.67
CA ASN A 76 -5.51 16.73 14.25
C ASN A 76 -5.52 15.58 13.24
N CYS A 77 -5.32 14.33 13.69
CA CYS A 77 -5.28 13.17 12.78
C CYS A 77 -6.55 13.03 11.96
N PHE A 78 -7.70 13.19 12.56
CA PHE A 78 -8.99 13.10 11.89
C PHE A 78 -9.17 14.15 10.79
N GLU A 79 -8.80 15.37 11.09
CA GLU A 79 -8.87 16.47 10.13
C GLU A 79 -7.95 16.22 8.94
N LYS A 80 -6.75 15.73 9.19
CA LYS A 80 -5.79 15.39 8.16
C LYS A 80 -6.29 14.25 7.28
N LEU A 81 -6.96 13.25 7.85
CA LEU A 81 -7.59 12.18 7.10
C LEU A 81 -8.68 12.72 6.16
N ILE A 82 -9.55 13.56 6.66
CA ILE A 82 -10.64 14.19 5.89
C ILE A 82 -10.07 15.04 4.75
N ASN A 83 -8.97 15.73 5.00
CA ASN A 83 -8.31 16.58 4.02
C ASN A 83 -7.45 15.78 3.00
N GLY A 84 -7.37 14.46 3.13
CA GLY A 84 -6.64 13.62 2.19
C GLY A 84 -5.13 13.62 2.35
N GLU A 85 -4.61 14.04 3.50
CA GLU A 85 -3.16 14.02 3.75
C GLU A 85 -2.62 12.59 3.91
N PHE A 86 -3.48 11.66 4.29
CA PHE A 86 -3.20 10.23 4.24
C PHE A 86 -4.48 9.46 3.92
N ASP A 87 -4.33 8.18 3.62
CA ASP A 87 -5.42 7.37 3.06
C ASP A 87 -6.20 6.59 4.11
N ILE A 88 -5.54 6.15 5.16
CA ILE A 88 -6.14 5.38 6.24
C ILE A 88 -5.59 5.81 7.61
N MET A 89 -6.36 5.52 8.62
CA MET A 89 -5.99 5.71 10.01
C MET A 89 -6.51 4.53 10.82
N GLY A 90 -5.68 3.99 11.70
CA GLY A 90 -6.03 2.86 12.56
C GLY A 90 -6.29 3.24 14.01
N ASP A 91 -6.56 2.24 14.82
CA ASP A 91 -6.66 2.34 16.28
C ASP A 91 -7.72 3.32 16.77
N ILE A 92 -8.86 3.36 16.07
CA ILE A 92 -9.96 4.28 16.38
C ILE A 92 -11.13 3.50 16.95
N SER A 93 -11.58 3.90 18.13
CA SER A 93 -12.78 3.33 18.73
C SER A 93 -14.03 3.80 18.01
N TYR A 94 -15.02 2.92 17.89
CA TYR A 94 -16.32 3.28 17.36
C TYR A 94 -17.04 4.30 18.27
N THR A 95 -17.60 5.31 17.69
CA THR A 95 -18.57 6.19 18.34
C THR A 95 -19.65 6.54 17.34
N GLU A 96 -20.87 6.80 17.83
CA GLU A 96 -21.98 7.20 16.95
C GLU A 96 -21.71 8.53 16.23
N GLU A 97 -20.98 9.40 16.88
CA GLU A 97 -20.57 10.68 16.30
C GLU A 97 -19.62 10.50 15.13
N ARG A 98 -18.66 9.57 15.24
CA ARG A 98 -17.70 9.27 14.18
C ARG A 98 -18.31 8.50 13.02
N ALA A 99 -19.43 7.83 13.24
CA ALA A 99 -20.11 7.04 12.21
C ALA A 99 -21.01 7.87 11.29
N LYS A 100 -21.18 9.15 11.56
CA LYS A 100 -21.94 10.10 10.73
C LYS A 100 -21.06 10.67 9.64
#